data_8145e09b00cd87d8a7f962ecca5d936b
#
_entry.id   8145e09b00cd87d8a7f962ecca5d936b
#
_cell.length_a   1.000
_cell.length_b   1.000
_cell.length_c   1.000
_cell.angle_alpha   90.00
_cell.angle_beta   90.00
_cell.angle_gamma   90.00
#
_symmetry.space_group_name_H-M   'P 1'
#
loop_
_entity.id
_entity.type
_entity.pdbx_description
1 polymer ?
#
loop_
_entity_poly.entity_id
_entity_poly.type
_entity_poly.pdbx_seq_one_letter_code
_entity_poly.pdbx_strand_id
1 'polypeptide(L)'
;MEKIKKMKNSFNEHDTAEFISRIDKLTPTTNPIWGKMDVAKMMAHCNVTYELEYENIHPKPKGFVKLMLKLFVKNAVVGPKPYKKNGQTGSQFIIKDSRKFETEKKRLVDYLNKTQQLGETYFDGKESHSFGVLTAQEWSTMFSKHLDHHLTQFGV
;
A
#
# COMPACT_ATOMS: atom_id res chain seq x y z
N MET A 1 11.57 11.07 -23.71
CA MET A 1 11.29 11.58 -22.37
C MET A 1 10.21 10.69 -21.74
N GLU A 2 10.59 9.88 -20.79
CA GLU A 2 9.61 9.15 -19.98
C GLU A 2 8.76 10.19 -19.23
N LYS A 3 7.46 10.24 -19.51
CA LYS A 3 6.53 11.06 -18.71
C LYS A 3 6.60 10.56 -17.28
N ILE A 4 7.11 11.37 -16.36
CA ILE A 4 7.02 11.10 -14.93
C ILE A 4 5.53 10.90 -14.64
N LYS A 5 5.13 9.64 -14.40
CA LYS A 5 3.75 9.31 -14.06
C LYS A 5 3.40 10.06 -12.77
N LYS A 6 2.46 10.99 -12.85
CA LYS A 6 2.02 11.75 -11.67
C LYS A 6 1.54 10.76 -10.60
N MET A 7 2.10 10.87 -9.40
CA MET A 7 1.66 10.07 -8.25
C MET A 7 0.19 10.36 -7.96
N LYS A 8 -0.60 9.31 -7.77
CA LYS A 8 -2.01 9.45 -7.39
C LYS A 8 -2.16 9.89 -5.94
N ASN A 9 -3.21 10.65 -5.68
CA ASN A 9 -3.55 11.11 -4.34
C ASN A 9 -4.61 10.18 -3.73
N SER A 10 -4.25 9.47 -2.66
CA SER A 10 -5.13 8.53 -1.95
C SER A 10 -6.33 9.18 -1.26
N PHE A 11 -6.35 10.49 -1.16
CA PHE A 11 -7.44 11.27 -0.57
C PHE A 11 -8.36 11.89 -1.64
N ASN A 12 -8.02 11.75 -2.91
CA ASN A 12 -8.79 12.26 -4.03
C ASN A 12 -9.79 11.20 -4.52
N GLU A 13 -11.05 11.59 -4.66
CA GLU A 13 -12.14 10.69 -5.07
C GLU A 13 -11.90 10.07 -6.46
N HIS A 14 -11.47 10.88 -7.43
CA HIS A 14 -11.18 10.41 -8.79
C HIS A 14 -10.05 9.39 -8.81
N ASP A 15 -8.95 9.66 -8.10
CA ASP A 15 -7.80 8.75 -8.05
C ASP A 15 -8.14 7.44 -7.31
N THR A 16 -8.96 7.52 -6.26
CA THR A 16 -9.47 6.33 -5.55
C THR A 16 -10.37 5.50 -6.46
N ALA A 17 -11.30 6.13 -7.20
CA ALA A 17 -12.15 5.43 -8.16
C ALA A 17 -11.35 4.75 -9.27
N GLU A 18 -10.26 5.36 -9.74
CA GLU A 18 -9.37 4.75 -10.72
C GLU A 18 -8.66 3.51 -10.16
N PHE A 19 -8.17 3.55 -8.92
CA PHE A 19 -7.61 2.36 -8.28
C PHE A 19 -8.65 1.23 -8.15
N ILE A 20 -9.87 1.54 -7.72
CA ILE A 20 -10.96 0.56 -7.61
C ILE A 20 -11.29 -0.03 -8.98
N SER A 21 -11.37 0.78 -10.03
CA SER A 21 -11.59 0.31 -11.40
C SER A 21 -10.49 -0.65 -11.88
N ARG A 22 -9.23 -0.44 -11.48
CA ARG A 22 -8.13 -1.36 -11.77
C ARG A 22 -8.26 -2.66 -10.97
N ILE A 23 -8.61 -2.58 -9.69
CA ILE A 23 -8.87 -3.75 -8.84
C ILE A 23 -10.02 -4.60 -9.42
N ASP A 24 -11.05 -3.96 -9.97
CA ASP A 24 -12.21 -4.63 -10.55
C ASP A 24 -11.89 -5.44 -11.83
N LYS A 25 -10.78 -5.13 -12.49
CA LYS A 25 -10.28 -5.93 -13.63
C LYS A 25 -9.58 -7.23 -13.20
N LEU A 26 -9.22 -7.37 -11.93
CA LEU A 26 -8.62 -8.58 -11.40
C LEU A 26 -9.64 -9.71 -11.27
N THR A 27 -9.20 -10.91 -11.55
CA THR A 27 -9.97 -12.16 -11.37
C THR A 27 -9.18 -13.13 -10.50
N PRO A 28 -9.80 -14.17 -9.92
CA PRO A 28 -9.09 -15.18 -9.13
C PRO A 28 -7.94 -15.89 -9.86
N THR A 29 -7.95 -15.83 -11.20
CA THR A 29 -6.96 -16.47 -12.08
C THR A 29 -5.96 -15.49 -12.70
N THR A 30 -6.03 -14.21 -12.36
CA THR A 30 -5.07 -13.22 -12.87
C THR A 30 -3.65 -13.54 -12.38
N ASN A 31 -2.72 -13.71 -13.32
CA ASN A 31 -1.32 -14.00 -13.03
C ASN A 31 -0.47 -12.73 -12.98
N PRO A 32 0.56 -12.68 -12.15
CA PRO A 32 1.49 -11.56 -12.15
C PRO A 32 2.38 -11.56 -13.40
N ILE A 33 2.76 -10.36 -13.85
CA ILE A 33 3.76 -10.17 -14.92
C ILE A 33 5.17 -10.46 -14.41
N TRP A 34 5.41 -10.24 -13.10
CA TRP A 34 6.64 -10.60 -12.42
C TRP A 34 6.34 -11.05 -10.98
N GLY A 35 7.28 -11.80 -10.39
CA GLY A 35 7.13 -12.33 -9.03
C GLY A 35 6.35 -13.64 -8.99
N LYS A 36 6.09 -14.14 -7.78
CA LYS A 36 5.49 -15.47 -7.55
C LYS A 36 4.19 -15.45 -6.75
N MET A 37 3.78 -14.28 -6.29
CA MET A 37 2.59 -14.12 -5.44
C MET A 37 1.33 -14.29 -6.29
N ASP A 38 0.35 -15.07 -5.83
CA ASP A 38 -0.96 -15.11 -6.45
C ASP A 38 -1.76 -13.81 -6.17
N VAL A 39 -2.83 -13.59 -6.92
CA VAL A 39 -3.61 -12.35 -6.86
C VAL A 39 -4.29 -12.13 -5.50
N ALA A 40 -4.77 -13.18 -4.84
CA ALA A 40 -5.41 -13.07 -3.52
C ALA A 40 -4.37 -12.70 -2.44
N LYS A 41 -3.18 -13.29 -2.49
CA LYS A 41 -2.06 -12.93 -1.62
C LYS A 41 -1.55 -11.52 -1.90
N MET A 42 -1.55 -11.08 -3.16
CA MET A 42 -1.19 -9.70 -3.50
C MET A 42 -2.14 -8.70 -2.84
N MET A 43 -3.45 -8.94 -2.91
CA MET A 43 -4.41 -8.05 -2.24
C MET A 43 -4.28 -8.09 -0.72
N ALA A 44 -4.05 -9.28 -0.13
CA ALA A 44 -3.76 -9.40 1.29
C ALA A 44 -2.48 -8.64 1.69
N HIS A 45 -1.45 -8.71 0.87
CA HIS A 45 -0.21 -7.96 1.03
C HIS A 45 -0.46 -6.43 0.97
N CYS A 46 -1.26 -5.97 0.02
CA CYS A 46 -1.66 -4.56 -0.04
C CYS A 46 -2.48 -4.14 1.18
N ASN A 47 -3.36 -5.01 1.68
CA ASN A 47 -4.18 -4.75 2.86
C ASN A 47 -3.34 -4.51 4.11
N VAL A 48 -2.17 -5.13 4.25
CA VAL A 48 -1.27 -4.92 5.40
C VAL A 48 -0.92 -3.44 5.58
N THR A 49 -0.72 -2.68 4.50
CA THR A 49 -0.43 -1.24 4.60
C THR A 49 -1.54 -0.50 5.36
N TYR A 50 -2.79 -0.87 5.14
CA TYR A 50 -3.95 -0.29 5.83
C TYR A 50 -4.17 -0.88 7.22
N GLU A 51 -3.92 -2.18 7.41
CA GLU A 51 -3.95 -2.84 8.72
C GLU A 51 -3.00 -2.17 9.72
N LEU A 52 -1.80 -1.78 9.27
CA LEU A 52 -0.82 -1.05 10.08
C LEU A 52 -1.37 0.29 10.60
N GLU A 53 -2.30 0.89 9.90
CA GLU A 53 -2.94 2.14 10.32
C GLU A 53 -4.23 1.93 11.11
N TYR A 54 -5.08 1.01 10.65
CA TYR A 54 -6.45 0.91 11.16
C TYR A 54 -6.68 -0.22 12.14
N GLU A 55 -5.77 -1.19 12.19
CA GLU A 55 -5.92 -2.38 13.03
C GLU A 55 -4.70 -2.55 13.95
N ASN A 56 -4.92 -2.97 15.18
CA ASN A 56 -3.84 -3.17 16.14
C ASN A 56 -3.39 -4.64 16.19
N ILE A 57 -3.14 -5.22 15.02
CA ILE A 57 -2.76 -6.64 14.86
C ILE A 57 -1.27 -6.85 14.57
N HIS A 58 -0.56 -5.80 14.19
CA HIS A 58 0.87 -5.84 13.90
C HIS A 58 1.66 -5.14 15.02
N PRO A 59 2.68 -5.80 15.62
CA PRO A 59 3.51 -5.17 16.63
C PRO A 59 4.25 -3.93 16.10
N LYS A 60 4.15 -2.83 16.82
CA LYS A 60 4.90 -1.60 16.45
C LYS A 60 6.39 -1.77 16.75
N PRO A 61 7.27 -1.36 15.85
CA PRO A 61 8.71 -1.35 16.11
C PRO A 61 9.03 -0.36 17.24
N LYS A 62 9.99 -0.71 18.08
CA LYS A 62 10.40 0.10 19.25
C LYS A 62 11.89 0.40 19.21
N GLY A 63 12.30 1.43 19.93
CA GLY A 63 13.70 1.77 20.19
C GLY A 63 14.55 1.87 18.93
N PHE A 64 15.65 1.13 18.93
CA PHE A 64 16.65 1.14 17.85
C PHE A 64 16.04 0.70 16.49
N VAL A 65 15.16 -0.30 16.46
CA VAL A 65 14.52 -0.77 15.23
C VAL A 65 13.68 0.35 14.59
N LYS A 66 12.88 1.07 15.39
CA LYS A 66 12.08 2.21 14.90
C LYS A 66 12.98 3.30 14.32
N LEU A 67 14.10 3.60 14.99
CA LEU A 67 15.07 4.58 14.52
C LEU A 67 15.68 4.17 13.17
N MET A 68 16.09 2.90 13.03
CA MET A 68 16.67 2.38 11.78
C MET A 68 15.67 2.42 10.63
N LEU A 69 14.41 2.04 10.86
CA LEU A 69 13.35 2.16 9.85
C LEU A 69 13.15 3.61 9.40
N LYS A 70 13.13 4.54 10.33
CA LYS A 70 12.99 5.97 10.04
C LYS A 70 14.15 6.53 9.22
N LEU A 71 15.38 6.12 9.52
CA LEU A 71 16.60 6.64 8.85
C LEU A 71 16.83 6.02 7.46
N PHE A 72 16.57 4.71 7.30
CA PHE A 72 17.02 3.96 6.11
C PHE A 72 15.86 3.47 5.22
N VAL A 73 14.64 3.31 5.75
CA VAL A 73 13.51 2.75 5.02
C VAL A 73 12.46 3.80 4.67
N LYS A 74 12.24 4.79 5.54
CA LYS A 74 11.19 5.80 5.38
C LYS A 74 11.20 6.42 3.97
N ASN A 75 12.33 6.93 3.49
CA ASN A 75 12.40 7.60 2.19
C ASN A 75 12.07 6.70 1.01
N ALA A 76 12.36 5.40 1.11
CA ALA A 76 11.99 4.43 0.09
C ALA A 76 10.47 4.18 0.05
N VAL A 77 9.79 4.34 1.18
CA VAL A 77 8.34 4.09 1.32
C VAL A 77 7.52 5.34 1.00
N VAL A 78 7.86 6.48 1.60
CA VAL A 78 7.07 7.72 1.49
C VAL A 78 7.59 8.70 0.43
N GLY A 79 8.77 8.44 -0.13
CA GLY A 79 9.35 9.26 -1.18
C GLY A 79 8.82 8.91 -2.58
N PRO A 80 9.05 9.78 -3.57
CA PRO A 80 8.46 9.63 -4.91
C PRO A 80 9.11 8.53 -5.77
N LYS A 81 10.25 7.99 -5.34
CA LYS A 81 10.98 6.97 -6.13
C LYS A 81 10.19 5.69 -6.24
N PRO A 82 9.97 5.13 -7.44
CA PRO A 82 9.28 3.86 -7.62
C PRO A 82 9.98 2.70 -6.89
N TYR A 83 9.20 1.70 -6.47
CA TYR A 83 9.78 0.46 -5.96
C TYR A 83 10.47 -0.33 -7.08
N LYS A 84 11.55 -1.03 -6.72
CA LYS A 84 12.18 -2.02 -7.60
C LYS A 84 11.31 -3.28 -7.67
N LYS A 85 11.27 -3.92 -8.84
CA LYS A 85 10.65 -5.24 -9.00
C LYS A 85 11.40 -6.26 -8.12
N ASN A 86 10.64 -7.17 -7.49
CA ASN A 86 11.18 -8.21 -6.59
C ASN A 86 12.03 -7.65 -5.43
N GLY A 87 11.70 -6.43 -4.96
CA GLY A 87 12.35 -5.83 -3.79
C GLY A 87 12.01 -6.57 -2.49
N GLN A 88 12.86 -6.41 -1.48
CA GLN A 88 12.60 -6.94 -0.15
C GLN A 88 11.44 -6.21 0.52
N THR A 89 10.69 -6.92 1.36
CA THR A 89 9.59 -6.39 2.15
C THR A 89 9.71 -6.77 3.62
N GLY A 90 9.01 -6.05 4.49
CA GLY A 90 8.93 -6.38 5.91
C GLY A 90 8.23 -7.73 6.14
N SER A 91 8.56 -8.40 7.24
CA SER A 91 8.03 -9.73 7.55
C SER A 91 6.50 -9.79 7.64
N GLN A 92 5.87 -8.72 8.14
CA GLN A 92 4.41 -8.61 8.23
C GLN A 92 3.70 -8.57 6.86
N PHE A 93 4.40 -8.21 5.80
CA PHE A 93 3.88 -8.21 4.43
C PHE A 93 3.99 -9.57 3.72
N ILE A 94 4.66 -10.54 4.32
CA ILE A 94 4.82 -11.89 3.74
C ILE A 94 3.60 -12.73 4.06
N ILE A 95 2.74 -12.93 3.06
CA ILE A 95 1.50 -13.73 3.19
C ILE A 95 1.82 -15.20 2.92
N LYS A 96 1.83 -16.01 3.96
CA LYS A 96 2.17 -17.44 3.90
C LYS A 96 0.98 -18.35 3.69
N ASP A 97 -0.16 -17.99 4.29
CA ASP A 97 -1.41 -18.75 4.24
C ASP A 97 -2.20 -18.51 2.95
N SER A 98 -3.14 -19.40 2.66
CA SER A 98 -4.07 -19.24 1.55
C SER A 98 -5.05 -18.12 1.83
N ARG A 99 -5.38 -17.32 0.81
CA ARG A 99 -6.32 -16.21 0.92
C ARG A 99 -7.48 -16.37 -0.05
N LYS A 100 -8.65 -15.86 0.34
CA LYS A 100 -9.85 -15.85 -0.50
C LYS A 100 -9.90 -14.56 -1.30
N PHE A 101 -9.90 -14.65 -2.62
CA PHE A 101 -9.90 -13.51 -3.54
C PHE A 101 -10.98 -12.47 -3.21
N GLU A 102 -12.23 -12.88 -3.12
CA GLU A 102 -13.36 -11.96 -2.87
C GLU A 102 -13.26 -11.27 -1.50
N THR A 103 -12.78 -11.97 -0.49
CA THR A 103 -12.58 -11.41 0.85
C THR A 103 -11.50 -10.33 0.83
N GLU A 104 -10.35 -10.61 0.25
CA GLU A 104 -9.25 -9.65 0.23
C GLU A 104 -9.53 -8.47 -0.71
N LYS A 105 -10.22 -8.72 -1.83
CA LYS A 105 -10.69 -7.66 -2.73
C LYS A 105 -11.64 -6.69 -2.02
N LYS A 106 -12.64 -7.22 -1.32
CA LYS A 106 -13.60 -6.39 -0.57
C LYS A 106 -12.88 -5.55 0.49
N ARG A 107 -12.00 -6.16 1.27
CA ARG A 107 -11.21 -5.45 2.30
C ARG A 107 -10.40 -4.31 1.70
N LEU A 108 -9.72 -4.56 0.57
CA LEU A 108 -8.90 -3.54 -0.09
C LEU A 108 -9.75 -2.35 -0.56
N VAL A 109 -10.89 -2.61 -1.19
CA VAL A 109 -11.82 -1.55 -1.63
C VAL A 109 -12.38 -0.78 -0.43
N ASP A 110 -12.75 -1.46 0.65
CA ASP A 110 -13.25 -0.81 1.88
C ASP A 110 -12.18 0.11 2.50
N TYR A 111 -10.91 -0.32 2.54
CA TYR A 111 -9.80 0.50 3.03
C TYR A 111 -9.52 1.72 2.16
N LEU A 112 -9.56 1.57 0.83
CA LEU A 112 -9.39 2.71 -0.08
C LEU A 112 -10.48 3.77 0.13
N ASN A 113 -11.73 3.35 0.20
CA ASN A 113 -12.85 4.25 0.45
C ASN A 113 -12.74 4.92 1.83
N LYS A 114 -12.41 4.17 2.87
CA LYS A 114 -12.20 4.70 4.23
C LYS A 114 -11.10 5.76 4.24
N THR A 115 -9.97 5.48 3.59
CA THR A 115 -8.82 6.40 3.53
C THR A 115 -9.18 7.69 2.81
N GLN A 116 -9.88 7.59 1.68
CA GLN A 116 -10.35 8.75 0.94
C GLN A 116 -11.35 9.59 1.76
N GLN A 117 -12.29 8.96 2.45
CA GLN A 117 -13.29 9.65 3.27
C GLN A 117 -12.69 10.35 4.49
N LEU A 118 -11.67 9.77 5.11
CA LEU A 118 -10.95 10.41 6.22
C LEU A 118 -10.19 11.66 5.75
N GLY A 119 -9.60 11.62 4.56
CA GLY A 119 -9.00 12.76 3.89
C GLY A 119 -7.70 13.28 4.49
N GLU A 120 -7.14 14.29 3.85
CA GLU A 120 -5.82 14.85 4.18
C GLU A 120 -5.70 15.33 5.63
N THR A 121 -6.73 16.01 6.13
CA THR A 121 -6.72 16.59 7.48
C THR A 121 -6.58 15.54 8.58
N TYR A 122 -7.12 14.33 8.35
CA TYR A 122 -6.97 13.22 9.30
C TYR A 122 -5.54 12.69 9.35
N PHE A 123 -4.86 12.67 8.21
CA PHE A 123 -3.53 12.08 8.08
C PHE A 123 -2.38 13.07 8.30
N ASP A 124 -2.61 14.37 8.09
CA ASP A 124 -1.54 15.36 8.20
C ASP A 124 -1.04 15.49 9.65
N GLY A 125 0.25 15.26 9.84
CA GLY A 125 0.86 15.28 11.16
C GLY A 125 0.57 14.06 12.04
N LYS A 126 -0.05 13.00 11.49
CA LYS A 126 -0.34 11.77 12.22
C LYS A 126 0.89 10.87 12.32
N GLU A 127 1.07 10.24 13.49
CA GLU A 127 2.13 9.27 13.69
C GLU A 127 1.79 7.95 12.96
N SER A 128 2.73 7.47 12.16
CA SER A 128 2.63 6.18 11.45
C SER A 128 3.10 5.02 12.32
N HIS A 129 2.74 3.81 11.93
CA HIS A 129 3.15 2.58 12.61
C HIS A 129 4.68 2.47 12.78
N SER A 130 5.45 2.83 11.72
CA SER A 130 6.90 2.50 11.67
C SER A 130 7.83 3.71 11.45
N PHE A 131 7.33 4.84 10.96
CA PHE A 131 8.17 5.93 10.46
C PHE A 131 8.04 7.25 11.23
N GLY A 132 7.33 7.24 12.35
CA GLY A 132 7.02 8.44 13.11
C GLY A 132 5.93 9.28 12.43
N VAL A 133 5.92 10.57 12.73
CA VAL A 133 4.96 11.52 12.17
C VAL A 133 5.18 11.70 10.67
N LEU A 134 4.11 11.63 9.88
CA LEU A 134 4.11 11.85 8.45
C LEU A 134 3.21 13.01 8.05
N THR A 135 3.57 13.72 6.99
CA THR A 135 2.68 14.68 6.32
C THR A 135 1.59 13.96 5.54
N ALA A 136 0.49 14.64 5.22
CA ALA A 136 -0.55 14.08 4.35
C ALA A 136 0.02 13.58 3.01
N GLN A 137 0.96 14.32 2.42
CA GLN A 137 1.63 13.92 1.17
C GLN A 137 2.44 12.61 1.34
N GLU A 138 3.15 12.44 2.44
CA GLU A 138 3.91 11.22 2.73
C GLU A 138 2.96 10.02 2.92
N TRP A 139 1.84 10.20 3.62
CA TRP A 139 0.78 9.19 3.77
C TRP A 139 0.19 8.78 2.41
N SER A 140 -0.21 9.78 1.61
CA SER A 140 -0.76 9.52 0.28
C SER A 140 0.22 8.77 -0.61
N THR A 141 1.50 9.17 -0.60
CA THR A 141 2.55 8.50 -1.36
C THR A 141 2.74 7.05 -0.92
N MET A 142 2.77 6.79 0.38
CA MET A 142 2.90 5.43 0.93
C MET A 142 1.75 4.52 0.45
N PHE A 143 0.51 4.98 0.55
CA PHE A 143 -0.65 4.21 0.10
C PHE A 143 -0.68 4.02 -1.42
N SER A 144 -0.60 5.11 -2.18
CA SER A 144 -0.78 5.07 -3.64
C SER A 144 0.37 4.39 -4.39
N LYS A 145 1.62 4.62 -3.98
CA LYS A 145 2.79 4.03 -4.62
C LYS A 145 2.82 2.51 -4.45
N HIS A 146 2.52 2.02 -3.25
CA HIS A 146 2.49 0.59 -2.97
C HIS A 146 1.41 -0.12 -3.78
N LEU A 147 0.20 0.44 -3.79
CA LEU A 147 -0.91 -0.11 -4.55
C LEU A 147 -0.66 -0.06 -6.07
N ASP A 148 -0.19 1.08 -6.60
CA ASP A 148 0.13 1.22 -8.03
C ASP A 148 1.20 0.23 -8.48
N HIS A 149 2.22 -0.01 -7.65
CA HIS A 149 3.25 -1.01 -7.92
C HIS A 149 2.66 -2.41 -8.11
N HIS A 150 1.80 -2.83 -7.19
CA HIS A 150 1.22 -4.17 -7.24
C HIS A 150 0.11 -4.33 -8.28
N LEU A 151 -0.71 -3.32 -8.53
CA LEU A 151 -1.67 -3.36 -9.63
C LEU A 151 -0.95 -3.44 -10.99
N THR A 152 0.14 -2.68 -11.17
CA THR A 152 1.00 -2.78 -12.34
C THR A 152 1.67 -4.15 -12.46
N GLN A 153 2.08 -4.76 -11.34
CA GLN A 153 2.61 -6.12 -11.30
C GLN A 153 1.62 -7.14 -11.86
N PHE A 154 0.32 -6.91 -11.68
CA PHE A 154 -0.75 -7.79 -12.19
C PHE A 154 -1.38 -7.31 -13.51
N GLY A 155 -0.78 -6.32 -14.17
CA GLY A 155 -1.16 -5.91 -15.52
C GLY A 155 -2.41 -5.02 -15.60
N VAL A 156 -2.81 -4.42 -14.50
CA VAL A 156 -3.98 -3.53 -14.45
C VAL A 156 -3.62 -2.12 -14.01
#